data_b55677a3f1d60b2c052beafaca1fd9b0
#
_entry.id   b55677a3f1d60b2c052beafaca1fd9b0
#
_cell.length_a   1.000
_cell.length_b   1.000
_cell.length_c   1.000
_cell.angle_alpha   90.00
_cell.angle_beta   90.00
_cell.angle_gamma   90.00
#
_symmetry.space_group_name_H-M   'P 1'
#
loop_
_entity.id
_entity.type
_entity.pdbx_description
1 polymer ?
#
loop_
_entity_poly.entity_id
_entity_poly.type
_entity_poly.pdbx_seq_one_letter_code
_entity_poly.pdbx_strand_id
1 'polypeptide(L)'
;MRINKNWVIVALICAGLVVLVGRSSSTMKSAEAKEAESGLAAGFSTYEQAFTKAKADNKLILLDFYTDWCGWCKRMDRDVYSDASVQAELGKYFTAAKVNAEATVSHTYLGEQRTEQQIARHLGITGYPTLIFMTPDGQVVEKIPGYVQASEFTMVLRFIGTGAYKTQEYQSWKKTQS
;
A
#
# COMPACT_ATOMS: atom_id res chain seq x y z
N MET A 1 -37.29 -54.81 17.10
CA MET A 1 -36.87 -53.43 17.39
C MET A 1 -37.61 -52.55 16.40
N ARG A 2 -38.62 -51.79 16.84
CA ARG A 2 -39.46 -50.95 15.96
C ARG A 2 -38.82 -49.61 15.82
N ILE A 3 -38.34 -49.25 14.64
CA ILE A 3 -37.78 -47.92 14.30
C ILE A 3 -38.97 -46.97 14.13
N ASN A 4 -39.03 -45.95 14.98
CA ASN A 4 -40.10 -44.98 15.03
C ASN A 4 -39.98 -44.00 13.82
N LYS A 5 -41.02 -44.00 12.95
CA LYS A 5 -41.10 -43.21 11.70
C LYS A 5 -41.05 -41.68 11.89
N ASN A 6 -41.16 -41.21 13.13
CA ASN A 6 -41.17 -39.78 13.40
C ASN A 6 -39.77 -39.12 13.45
N TRP A 7 -38.67 -39.89 13.41
CA TRP A 7 -37.35 -39.32 13.45
C TRP A 7 -36.82 -38.89 12.06
N VAL A 8 -37.43 -39.43 10.99
CA VAL A 8 -37.03 -39.12 9.61
C VAL A 8 -37.49 -37.71 9.18
N ILE A 9 -38.61 -37.22 9.75
CA ILE A 9 -39.16 -35.90 9.38
C ILE A 9 -38.41 -34.74 10.03
N VAL A 10 -37.81 -34.94 11.21
CA VAL A 10 -37.04 -33.88 11.90
C VAL A 10 -35.67 -33.67 11.25
N ALA A 11 -35.08 -34.71 10.64
CA ALA A 11 -33.77 -34.62 9.97
C ALA A 11 -33.81 -33.83 8.63
N LEU A 12 -34.96 -33.76 7.97
CA LEU A 12 -35.10 -33.04 6.69
C LEU A 12 -35.38 -31.55 6.84
N ILE A 13 -35.83 -31.08 8.01
CA ILE A 13 -36.08 -29.65 8.25
C ILE A 13 -34.81 -28.93 8.67
N CYS A 14 -33.83 -29.61 9.28
CA CYS A 14 -32.55 -29.00 9.65
C CYS A 14 -31.56 -28.81 8.47
N ALA A 15 -31.73 -29.58 7.37
CA ALA A 15 -30.83 -29.45 6.21
C ALA A 15 -31.20 -28.29 5.28
N GLY A 16 -32.40 -27.71 5.40
CA GLY A 16 -32.85 -26.61 4.53
C GLY A 16 -32.52 -25.20 5.01
N LEU A 17 -32.06 -25.02 6.26
CA LEU A 17 -31.89 -23.66 6.85
C LEU A 17 -30.44 -23.19 6.95
N VAL A 18 -29.45 -23.98 6.54
CA VAL A 18 -28.01 -23.62 6.66
C VAL A 18 -27.45 -22.96 5.40
N VAL A 19 -28.20 -22.90 4.29
CA VAL A 19 -27.65 -22.44 2.99
C VAL A 19 -27.79 -20.93 2.75
N LEU A 20 -28.46 -20.17 3.60
CA LEU A 20 -28.75 -18.73 3.32
C LEU A 20 -27.94 -17.69 4.12
N VAL A 21 -27.03 -18.06 5.02
CA VAL A 21 -26.26 -17.07 5.81
C VAL A 21 -24.81 -16.91 5.32
N GLY A 22 -24.32 -17.78 4.43
CA GLY A 22 -22.91 -17.81 4.01
C GLY A 22 -22.52 -16.89 2.86
N ARG A 23 -23.46 -16.16 2.22
CA ARG A 23 -23.17 -15.43 0.95
C ARG A 23 -22.99 -13.91 1.09
N SER A 24 -23.28 -13.33 2.25
CA SER A 24 -23.28 -11.86 2.40
C SER A 24 -21.93 -11.25 2.75
N SER A 25 -21.04 -11.99 3.43
CA SER A 25 -19.78 -11.41 3.92
C SER A 25 -18.68 -11.28 2.87
N SER A 26 -18.67 -12.15 1.86
CA SER A 26 -17.63 -12.13 0.80
C SER A 26 -17.88 -11.02 -0.22
N THR A 27 -19.14 -10.69 -0.50
CA THR A 27 -19.52 -9.68 -1.50
C THR A 27 -19.32 -8.26 -0.99
N MET A 28 -19.53 -8.02 0.32
CA MET A 28 -19.28 -6.70 0.93
C MET A 28 -17.78 -6.39 1.00
N LYS A 29 -16.95 -7.35 1.38
CA LYS A 29 -15.50 -7.17 1.48
C LYS A 29 -14.84 -6.93 0.11
N SER A 30 -15.37 -7.51 -0.96
CA SER A 30 -14.88 -7.27 -2.33
C SER A 30 -15.35 -5.92 -2.90
N ALA A 31 -16.51 -5.39 -2.47
CA ALA A 31 -17.00 -4.08 -2.87
C ALA A 31 -16.22 -2.96 -2.17
N GLU A 32 -15.96 -3.07 -0.87
CA GLU A 32 -15.12 -2.12 -0.12
C GLU A 32 -13.68 -2.07 -0.64
N ALA A 33 -13.10 -3.22 -0.99
CA ALA A 33 -11.76 -3.27 -1.59
C ALA A 33 -11.72 -2.59 -2.97
N LYS A 34 -12.78 -2.71 -3.77
CA LYS A 34 -12.89 -2.11 -5.10
C LYS A 34 -13.13 -0.60 -5.05
N GLU A 35 -13.89 -0.11 -4.05
CA GLU A 35 -14.07 1.32 -3.82
C GLU A 35 -12.79 1.98 -3.29
N ALA A 36 -12.03 1.31 -2.43
CA ALA A 36 -10.72 1.78 -1.97
C ALA A 36 -9.71 1.91 -3.13
N GLU A 37 -9.77 1.04 -4.14
CA GLU A 37 -8.90 1.14 -5.33
C GLU A 37 -9.30 2.28 -6.29
N SER A 38 -10.59 2.66 -6.37
CA SER A 38 -11.08 3.67 -7.33
C SER A 38 -10.63 5.10 -7.01
N GLY A 39 -10.17 5.38 -5.79
CA GLY A 39 -9.67 6.69 -5.33
C GLY A 39 -8.15 6.82 -5.28
N LEU A 40 -7.40 5.76 -5.58
CA LEU A 40 -5.93 5.78 -5.51
C LEU A 40 -5.31 6.37 -6.78
N ALA A 41 -4.24 7.14 -6.62
CA ALA A 41 -3.43 7.61 -7.75
C ALA A 41 -2.90 6.41 -8.56
N ALA A 42 -2.73 6.60 -9.87
CA ALA A 42 -2.25 5.54 -10.75
C ALA A 42 -0.92 4.94 -10.22
N GLY A 43 -0.90 3.62 -10.07
CA GLY A 43 0.26 2.89 -9.54
C GLY A 43 0.29 2.70 -8.02
N PHE A 44 -0.67 3.26 -7.28
CA PHE A 44 -0.80 3.05 -5.84
C PHE A 44 -1.81 1.95 -5.51
N SER A 45 -1.60 1.28 -4.39
CA SER A 45 -2.46 0.24 -3.83
C SER A 45 -2.78 0.56 -2.36
N THR A 46 -3.62 -0.23 -1.72
CA THR A 46 -3.80 -0.11 -0.26
C THR A 46 -2.50 -0.47 0.47
N TYR A 47 -2.39 -0.05 1.72
CA TYR A 47 -1.21 -0.33 2.55
C TYR A 47 -0.87 -1.83 2.58
N GLU A 48 -1.87 -2.68 2.87
CA GLU A 48 -1.69 -4.13 2.97
C GLU A 48 -1.34 -4.77 1.62
N GLN A 49 -1.95 -4.27 0.54
CA GLN A 49 -1.66 -4.76 -0.82
C GLN A 49 -0.22 -4.43 -1.21
N ALA A 50 0.27 -3.22 -0.86
CA ALA A 50 1.65 -2.83 -1.16
C ALA A 50 2.64 -3.79 -0.50
N PHE A 51 2.49 -4.11 0.78
CA PHE A 51 3.36 -5.05 1.49
C PHE A 51 3.23 -6.48 0.97
N THR A 52 2.00 -6.93 0.69
CA THR A 52 1.76 -8.27 0.16
C THR A 52 2.38 -8.45 -1.22
N LYS A 53 2.15 -7.50 -2.13
CA LYS A 53 2.72 -7.49 -3.48
C LYS A 53 4.25 -7.37 -3.45
N ALA A 54 4.80 -6.51 -2.56
CA ALA A 54 6.25 -6.35 -2.42
C ALA A 54 6.94 -7.67 -2.09
N LYS A 55 6.38 -8.44 -1.15
CA LYS A 55 6.92 -9.76 -0.80
C LYS A 55 6.80 -10.76 -1.94
N ALA A 56 5.64 -10.79 -2.62
CA ALA A 56 5.41 -11.73 -3.72
C ALA A 56 6.31 -11.45 -4.93
N ASP A 57 6.51 -10.19 -5.28
CA ASP A 57 7.24 -9.75 -6.48
C ASP A 57 8.71 -9.41 -6.20
N ASN A 58 9.16 -9.50 -4.94
CA ASN A 58 10.48 -9.07 -4.47
C ASN A 58 10.79 -7.60 -4.85
N LYS A 59 9.79 -6.73 -4.71
CA LYS A 59 9.89 -5.30 -4.98
C LYS A 59 10.07 -4.50 -3.70
N LEU A 60 10.65 -3.32 -3.82
CA LEU A 60 10.68 -2.34 -2.72
C LEU A 60 9.29 -1.74 -2.51
N ILE A 61 9.09 -1.10 -1.36
CA ILE A 61 7.86 -0.40 -1.01
C ILE A 61 8.12 1.09 -1.01
N LEU A 62 7.20 1.85 -1.60
CA LEU A 62 7.12 3.30 -1.46
C LEU A 62 5.88 3.65 -0.65
N LEU A 63 6.05 4.29 0.50
CA LEU A 63 4.97 4.93 1.26
C LEU A 63 5.03 6.44 1.07
N ASP A 64 3.96 7.03 0.54
CA ASP A 64 3.80 8.48 0.42
C ASP A 64 2.93 8.99 1.57
N PHE A 65 3.55 9.65 2.53
CA PHE A 65 2.88 10.27 3.68
C PHE A 65 2.33 11.64 3.30
N TYR A 66 1.01 11.78 3.43
CA TYR A 66 0.28 12.99 3.09
C TYR A 66 -0.74 13.38 4.18
N THR A 67 -1.41 14.51 3.97
CA THR A 67 -2.61 14.95 4.67
C THR A 67 -3.60 15.55 3.68
N ASP A 68 -4.89 15.58 4.00
CA ASP A 68 -5.94 16.05 3.08
C ASP A 68 -5.81 17.53 2.72
N TRP A 69 -5.25 18.34 3.61
CA TRP A 69 -5.00 19.78 3.40
C TRP A 69 -3.68 20.08 2.68
N CYS A 70 -2.82 19.10 2.47
CA CYS A 70 -1.47 19.28 1.91
C CYS A 70 -1.51 19.66 0.42
N GLY A 71 -1.28 20.93 0.10
CA GLY A 71 -1.26 21.43 -1.28
C GLY A 71 -0.11 20.84 -2.12
N TRP A 72 1.07 20.64 -1.51
CA TRP A 72 2.22 20.03 -2.19
C TRP A 72 2.02 18.55 -2.48
N CYS A 73 1.25 17.82 -1.65
CA CYS A 73 0.88 16.43 -1.91
C CYS A 73 -0.03 16.33 -3.15
N LYS A 74 -1.06 17.21 -3.22
CA LYS A 74 -1.94 17.31 -4.40
C LYS A 74 -1.16 17.66 -5.67
N ARG A 75 -0.12 18.50 -5.55
CA ARG A 75 0.77 18.82 -6.65
C ARG A 75 1.61 17.61 -7.07
N MET A 76 2.11 16.83 -6.11
CA MET A 76 2.84 15.61 -6.38
C MET A 76 1.98 14.58 -7.12
N ASP A 77 0.71 14.42 -6.72
CA ASP A 77 -0.24 13.55 -7.40
C ASP A 77 -0.47 13.97 -8.85
N ARG A 78 -0.66 15.27 -9.08
CA ARG A 78 -0.98 15.80 -10.40
C ARG A 78 0.24 15.85 -11.34
N ASP A 79 1.40 16.29 -10.86
CA ASP A 79 2.53 16.67 -11.71
C ASP A 79 3.65 15.61 -11.71
N VAL A 80 3.69 14.71 -10.72
CA VAL A 80 4.78 13.72 -10.57
C VAL A 80 4.28 12.31 -10.78
N TYR A 81 3.26 11.89 -10.05
CA TYR A 81 2.76 10.50 -10.19
C TYR A 81 2.01 10.25 -11.50
N SER A 82 1.58 11.29 -12.20
CA SER A 82 1.02 11.18 -13.56
C SER A 82 2.08 11.11 -14.67
N ASP A 83 3.35 11.41 -14.37
CA ASP A 83 4.44 11.34 -15.33
C ASP A 83 4.75 9.90 -15.74
N ALA A 84 4.83 9.66 -17.06
CA ALA A 84 5.01 8.31 -17.60
C ALA A 84 6.35 7.67 -17.19
N SER A 85 7.41 8.48 -17.06
CA SER A 85 8.74 7.99 -16.63
C SER A 85 8.72 7.57 -15.16
N VAL A 86 8.02 8.36 -14.32
CA VAL A 86 7.81 8.02 -12.90
C VAL A 86 7.01 6.74 -12.78
N GLN A 87 5.90 6.61 -13.50
CA GLN A 87 5.07 5.39 -13.49
C GLN A 87 5.83 4.16 -13.94
N ALA A 88 6.69 4.29 -14.96
CA ALA A 88 7.51 3.17 -15.46
C ALA A 88 8.49 2.68 -14.38
N GLU A 89 9.21 3.57 -13.71
CA GLU A 89 10.16 3.19 -12.65
C GLU A 89 9.44 2.68 -11.38
N LEU A 90 8.31 3.31 -10.99
CA LEU A 90 7.47 2.80 -9.91
C LEU A 90 7.00 1.37 -10.20
N GLY A 91 6.37 1.14 -11.34
CA GLY A 91 5.87 -0.19 -11.72
C GLY A 91 6.96 -1.25 -11.81
N LYS A 92 8.18 -0.85 -12.19
CA LYS A 92 9.31 -1.77 -12.32
C LYS A 92 9.88 -2.24 -10.98
N TYR A 93 10.09 -1.34 -10.05
CA TYR A 93 10.88 -1.61 -8.84
C TYR A 93 10.08 -1.56 -7.54
N PHE A 94 8.90 -0.95 -7.54
CA PHE A 94 8.18 -0.67 -6.30
C PHE A 94 6.74 -1.18 -6.33
N THR A 95 6.21 -1.36 -5.14
CA THR A 95 4.79 -1.28 -4.84
C THR A 95 4.57 -0.02 -4.02
N ALA A 96 3.54 0.75 -4.31
CA ALA A 96 3.33 2.03 -3.66
C ALA A 96 2.00 2.08 -2.90
N ALA A 97 1.99 2.76 -1.76
CA ALA A 97 0.78 3.08 -1.00
C ALA A 97 0.83 4.52 -0.47
N LYS A 98 -0.32 5.15 -0.38
CA LYS A 98 -0.49 6.44 0.28
C LYS A 98 -0.89 6.22 1.74
N VAL A 99 -0.34 7.03 2.64
CA VAL A 99 -0.57 6.95 4.09
C VAL A 99 -0.97 8.33 4.58
N ASN A 100 -2.21 8.49 5.06
CA ASN A 100 -2.66 9.76 5.62
C ASN A 100 -2.18 9.89 7.07
N ALA A 101 -1.20 10.75 7.29
CA ALA A 101 -0.55 10.93 8.58
C ALA A 101 -1.47 11.42 9.71
N GLU A 102 -2.72 11.74 9.41
CA GLU A 102 -3.75 12.14 10.40
C GLU A 102 -4.85 11.09 10.56
N ALA A 103 -4.85 10.02 9.72
CA ALA A 103 -5.90 9.01 9.78
C ALA A 103 -5.75 8.06 10.97
N THR A 104 -6.91 7.59 11.44
CA THR A 104 -7.02 6.60 12.51
C THR A 104 -7.22 5.17 11.99
N VAL A 105 -7.16 4.98 10.67
CA VAL A 105 -7.16 3.64 10.06
C VAL A 105 -5.93 2.88 10.53
N SER A 106 -6.13 1.63 10.95
CA SER A 106 -5.06 0.81 11.54
C SER A 106 -4.58 -0.26 10.57
N HIS A 107 -3.28 -0.46 10.57
CA HIS A 107 -2.56 -1.46 9.78
C HIS A 107 -1.63 -2.28 10.68
N THR A 108 -1.26 -3.48 10.23
CA THR A 108 -0.20 -4.23 10.88
C THR A 108 1.15 -3.66 10.45
N TYR A 109 1.83 -2.96 11.35
CA TYR A 109 3.16 -2.39 11.13
C TYR A 109 4.15 -2.97 12.16
N LEU A 110 5.20 -3.63 11.69
CA LEU A 110 6.21 -4.32 12.52
C LEU A 110 5.61 -5.31 13.54
N GLY A 111 4.53 -6.01 13.15
CA GLY A 111 3.85 -7.00 13.99
C GLY A 111 2.84 -6.43 14.99
N GLU A 112 2.65 -5.11 15.04
CA GLU A 112 1.71 -4.43 15.91
C GLU A 112 0.61 -3.71 15.11
N GLN A 113 -0.59 -3.61 15.69
CA GLN A 113 -1.65 -2.76 15.14
C GLN A 113 -1.33 -1.29 15.45
N ARG A 114 -1.15 -0.49 14.40
CA ARG A 114 -0.87 0.95 14.52
C ARG A 114 -1.73 1.73 13.53
N THR A 115 -2.25 2.87 13.97
CA THR A 115 -2.92 3.80 13.06
C THR A 115 -1.90 4.45 12.11
N GLU A 116 -2.36 4.93 10.95
CA GLU A 116 -1.51 5.67 10.01
C GLU A 116 -0.80 6.84 10.70
N GLN A 117 -1.52 7.57 11.56
CA GLN A 117 -0.94 8.63 12.39
C GLN A 117 0.18 8.10 13.32
N GLN A 118 0.01 6.93 13.93
CA GLN A 118 1.03 6.33 14.78
C GLN A 118 2.25 5.86 13.98
N ILE A 119 2.03 5.32 12.77
CA ILE A 119 3.09 4.95 11.85
C ILE A 119 3.89 6.19 11.43
N ALA A 120 3.21 7.28 11.06
CA ALA A 120 3.85 8.55 10.71
C ALA A 120 4.72 9.09 11.85
N ARG A 121 4.22 9.08 13.09
CA ARG A 121 5.00 9.48 14.27
C ARG A 121 6.20 8.58 14.52
N HIS A 122 6.03 7.27 14.40
CA HIS A 122 7.12 6.29 14.57
C HIS A 122 8.24 6.51 13.56
N LEU A 123 7.89 6.84 12.31
CA LEU A 123 8.84 7.14 11.25
C LEU A 123 9.39 8.58 11.29
N GLY A 124 8.99 9.38 12.29
CA GLY A 124 9.44 10.75 12.47
C GLY A 124 9.04 11.67 11.31
N ILE A 125 7.80 11.51 10.81
CA ILE A 125 7.25 12.38 9.76
C ILE A 125 6.82 13.70 10.40
N THR A 126 7.40 14.80 9.93
CA THR A 126 7.17 16.17 10.46
C THR A 126 6.69 17.15 9.41
N GLY A 127 6.58 16.72 8.14
CA GLY A 127 6.12 17.55 7.03
C GLY A 127 5.65 16.71 5.86
N TYR A 128 4.92 17.32 4.93
CA TYR A 128 4.26 16.61 3.83
C TYR A 128 4.51 17.29 2.47
N PRO A 129 4.61 16.50 1.37
CA PRO A 129 4.70 15.04 1.39
C PRO A 129 6.01 14.57 2.04
N THR A 130 6.05 13.35 2.55
CA THR A 130 7.31 12.65 2.89
C THR A 130 7.25 11.24 2.33
N LEU A 131 8.27 10.88 1.58
CA LEU A 131 8.40 9.59 0.90
C LEU A 131 9.30 8.68 1.73
N ILE A 132 8.81 7.49 2.04
CA ILE A 132 9.57 6.45 2.73
C ILE A 132 9.75 5.27 1.79
N PHE A 133 10.99 4.93 1.51
CA PHE A 133 11.36 3.72 0.77
C PHE A 133 11.71 2.61 1.76
N MET A 134 11.17 1.43 1.52
CA MET A 134 11.37 0.27 2.40
C MET A 134 11.69 -0.98 1.61
N THR A 135 12.34 -1.92 2.29
CA THR A 135 12.48 -3.29 1.82
C THR A 135 11.14 -4.04 1.96
N PRO A 136 10.94 -5.21 1.30
CA PRO A 136 9.70 -5.99 1.42
C PRO A 136 9.37 -6.44 2.85
N ASP A 137 10.36 -6.50 3.73
CA ASP A 137 10.22 -6.85 5.15
C ASP A 137 10.04 -5.63 6.06
N GLY A 138 9.93 -4.42 5.46
CA GLY A 138 9.57 -3.19 6.17
C GLY A 138 10.73 -2.41 6.79
N GLN A 139 11.97 -2.72 6.43
CA GLN A 139 13.12 -1.92 6.85
C GLN A 139 13.20 -0.64 6.01
N VAL A 140 13.42 0.51 6.66
CA VAL A 140 13.56 1.79 5.96
C VAL A 140 14.90 1.81 5.21
N VAL A 141 14.81 2.07 3.92
CA VAL A 141 15.94 2.27 3.00
C VAL A 141 16.30 3.75 2.92
N GLU A 142 15.29 4.61 2.71
CA GLU A 142 15.50 6.04 2.53
C GLU A 142 14.25 6.83 2.95
N LYS A 143 14.45 8.07 3.40
CA LYS A 143 13.38 9.02 3.70
C LYS A 143 13.64 10.34 2.98
N ILE A 144 12.71 10.74 2.12
CA ILE A 144 12.80 11.97 1.33
C ILE A 144 11.66 12.91 1.73
N PRO A 145 11.92 13.96 2.50
CA PRO A 145 10.92 14.95 2.84
C PRO A 145 10.71 15.96 1.72
N GLY A 146 9.45 16.37 1.55
CA GLY A 146 9.05 17.44 0.64
C GLY A 146 8.78 16.98 -0.79
N TYR A 147 8.34 17.96 -1.59
CA TYR A 147 8.02 17.79 -3.01
C TYR A 147 9.29 17.54 -3.83
N VAL A 148 9.24 16.56 -4.73
CA VAL A 148 10.30 16.24 -5.69
C VAL A 148 9.71 16.35 -7.10
N GLN A 149 10.40 17.04 -8.03
CA GLN A 149 9.96 17.15 -9.42
C GLN A 149 10.06 15.79 -10.14
N ALA A 150 9.23 15.55 -11.16
CA ALA A 150 9.13 14.26 -11.86
C ALA A 150 10.48 13.75 -12.40
N SER A 151 11.28 14.61 -13.03
CA SER A 151 12.58 14.21 -13.57
C SER A 151 13.57 13.78 -12.47
N GLU A 152 13.62 14.49 -11.37
CA GLU A 152 14.44 14.14 -10.22
C GLU A 152 13.92 12.87 -9.53
N PHE A 153 12.61 12.77 -9.39
CA PHE A 153 11.99 11.61 -8.77
C PHE A 153 12.24 10.33 -9.57
N THR A 154 12.17 10.39 -10.90
CA THR A 154 12.55 9.28 -11.79
C THR A 154 13.98 8.80 -11.51
N MET A 155 14.92 9.73 -11.33
CA MET A 155 16.32 9.39 -11.00
C MET A 155 16.45 8.75 -9.62
N VAL A 156 15.73 9.27 -8.61
CA VAL A 156 15.68 8.69 -7.26
C VAL A 156 15.11 7.29 -7.29
N LEU A 157 13.99 7.07 -7.98
CA LEU A 157 13.38 5.75 -8.12
C LEU A 157 14.35 4.75 -8.76
N ARG A 158 15.05 5.16 -9.79
CA ARG A 158 16.05 4.32 -10.46
C ARG A 158 17.24 4.01 -9.54
N PHE A 159 17.77 5.02 -8.85
CA PHE A 159 18.87 4.85 -7.91
C PHE A 159 18.56 3.85 -6.79
N ILE A 160 17.39 3.98 -6.18
CA ILE A 160 16.94 3.09 -5.11
C ILE A 160 16.53 1.73 -5.70
N GLY A 161 15.75 1.73 -6.78
CA GLY A 161 15.19 0.51 -7.39
C GLY A 161 16.23 -0.44 -7.96
N THR A 162 17.33 0.07 -8.50
CA THR A 162 18.45 -0.76 -8.99
C THR A 162 19.38 -1.25 -7.86
N GLY A 163 19.18 -0.75 -6.64
CA GLY A 163 20.07 -1.07 -5.51
C GLY A 163 21.39 -0.29 -5.51
N ALA A 164 21.56 0.71 -6.37
CA ALA A 164 22.79 1.53 -6.43
C ALA A 164 23.09 2.22 -5.10
N TYR A 165 22.04 2.57 -4.33
CA TYR A 165 22.17 3.16 -3.00
C TYR A 165 23.01 2.33 -2.02
N LYS A 166 23.18 1.04 -2.26
CA LYS A 166 23.97 0.15 -1.40
C LYS A 166 25.48 0.35 -1.55
N THR A 167 25.90 0.90 -2.67
CA THR A 167 27.34 0.96 -3.04
C THR A 167 27.82 2.35 -3.44
N GLN A 168 26.91 3.29 -3.67
CA GLN A 168 27.24 4.61 -4.21
C GLN A 168 26.40 5.71 -3.54
N GLU A 169 26.98 6.89 -3.46
CA GLU A 169 26.27 8.12 -3.12
C GLU A 169 25.43 8.62 -4.30
N TYR A 170 24.22 9.13 -4.05
CA TYR A 170 23.27 9.56 -5.09
C TYR A 170 23.87 10.52 -6.10
N GLN A 171 24.58 11.57 -5.63
CA GLN A 171 25.16 12.58 -6.52
C GLN A 171 26.26 12.02 -7.44
N SER A 172 27.03 11.07 -6.94
CA SER A 172 28.09 10.39 -7.72
C SER A 172 27.46 9.48 -8.78
N TRP A 173 26.47 8.69 -8.39
CA TRP A 173 25.74 7.83 -9.30
C TRP A 173 25.02 8.64 -10.39
N LYS A 174 24.33 9.72 -10.02
CA LYS A 174 23.57 10.57 -10.95
C LYS A 174 24.44 11.13 -12.09
N LYS A 175 25.68 11.50 -11.82
CA LYS A 175 26.64 11.97 -12.85
C LYS A 175 26.97 10.92 -13.90
N THR A 176 26.83 9.63 -13.59
CA THR A 176 27.09 8.53 -14.52
C THR A 176 25.89 8.18 -15.40
N GLN A 177 24.73 8.80 -15.16
CA GLN A 177 23.47 8.54 -15.89
C GLN A 177 23.22 9.56 -17.01
N SER A 178 24.12 10.50 -17.24
CA SER A 178 24.03 11.58 -18.24
C SER A 178 24.42 11.09 -19.62
#